data_ff1ad6e2d55851bc346aac771a2aed02
#
_entry.id   ff1ad6e2d55851bc346aac771a2aed02
#
_cell.length_a   1.000
_cell.length_b   1.000
_cell.length_c   1.000
_cell.angle_alpha   90.00
_cell.angle_beta   90.00
_cell.angle_gamma   90.00
#
_symmetry.space_group_name_H-M   'P 1'
#
loop_
_entity.id
_entity.type
_entity.pdbx_description
1 polymer ?
#
loop_
_entity_poly.entity_id
_entity_poly.type
_entity_poly.pdbx_seq_one_letter_code
_entity_poly.pdbx_strand_id
1 'polypeptide(L)'
;MAINFVDGKYVHEDGHVTLDPTVYKDWQIAEEAEKALPSVDYFREKLGLLPEEIIPYGKTPKIDFIKVMNRLKDKPDGKFIEVTAITPTPFGEGKSTVSLGLIEGLGKPG
;
A
#
# COMPACT_ATOMS: atom_id res chain seq x y z
N MET A 1 17.14 -7.34 10.67
CA MET A 1 15.84 -6.77 11.10
C MET A 1 15.31 -7.60 12.25
N ALA A 2 15.22 -7.02 13.45
CA ALA A 2 14.73 -7.75 14.61
C ALA A 2 13.20 -7.65 14.69
N ILE A 3 12.53 -8.80 14.57
CA ILE A 3 11.09 -8.91 14.76
C ILE A 3 10.87 -9.86 15.94
N ASN A 4 10.20 -9.39 16.99
CA ASN A 4 9.85 -10.21 18.13
C ASN A 4 8.41 -10.74 17.96
N PHE A 5 8.28 -12.05 18.11
CA PHE A 5 6.96 -12.70 18.03
C PHE A 5 6.52 -13.12 19.43
N VAL A 6 5.43 -12.55 19.92
CA VAL A 6 4.85 -12.85 21.23
C VAL A 6 3.33 -12.87 21.12
N ASP A 7 2.71 -13.96 21.56
CA ASP A 7 1.25 -14.11 21.62
C ASP A 7 0.51 -13.78 20.31
N GLY A 8 1.04 -14.25 19.18
CA GLY A 8 0.46 -14.01 17.86
C GLY A 8 0.69 -12.62 17.31
N LYS A 9 1.58 -11.85 17.91
CA LYS A 9 1.93 -10.49 17.47
C LYS A 9 3.38 -10.41 17.06
N TYR A 10 3.62 -9.78 15.91
CA TYR A 10 4.97 -9.46 15.44
C TYR A 10 5.24 -7.99 15.77
N VAL A 11 6.19 -7.74 16.66
CA VAL A 11 6.61 -6.39 17.03
C VAL A 11 7.86 -6.04 16.22
N HIS A 12 7.75 -5.00 15.40
CA HIS A 12 8.82 -4.53 14.54
C HIS A 12 9.72 -3.51 15.24
N GLU A 13 10.91 -3.25 14.67
CA GLU A 13 11.90 -2.33 15.25
C GLU A 13 11.37 -0.92 15.49
N ASP A 14 10.51 -0.43 14.61
CA ASP A 14 9.88 0.90 14.71
C ASP A 14 8.71 0.94 15.70
N GLY A 15 8.42 -0.17 16.35
CA GLY A 15 7.36 -0.27 17.35
C GLY A 15 5.97 -0.60 16.80
N HIS A 16 5.79 -0.64 15.46
CA HIS A 16 4.49 -1.06 14.94
C HIS A 16 4.30 -2.57 15.11
N VAL A 17 3.04 -2.99 15.17
CA VAL A 17 2.66 -4.39 15.44
C VAL A 17 1.87 -4.92 14.26
N THR A 18 2.22 -6.12 13.80
CA THR A 18 1.40 -6.89 12.86
C THR A 18 0.85 -8.13 13.55
N LEU A 19 -0.37 -8.52 13.21
CA LEU A 19 -1.04 -9.65 13.84
C LEU A 19 -0.97 -10.89 12.96
N ASP A 20 -0.82 -12.06 13.61
CA ASP A 20 -0.80 -13.34 12.92
C ASP A 20 -2.18 -13.66 12.35
N PRO A 21 -2.33 -13.81 11.01
CA PRO A 21 -3.62 -14.08 10.40
C PRO A 21 -4.22 -15.44 10.72
N THR A 22 -3.43 -16.35 11.32
CA THR A 22 -3.94 -17.65 11.77
C THR A 22 -4.58 -17.57 13.15
N VAL A 23 -4.33 -16.51 13.91
CA VAL A 23 -4.80 -16.31 15.28
C VAL A 23 -5.88 -15.23 15.35
N TYR A 24 -5.71 -14.15 14.60
CA TYR A 24 -6.58 -12.98 14.64
C TYR A 24 -7.52 -12.93 13.45
N LYS A 25 -8.69 -12.32 13.65
CA LYS A 25 -9.68 -12.10 12.59
C LYS A 25 -9.27 -10.92 11.70
N ASP A 26 -9.77 -10.90 10.47
CA ASP A 26 -9.44 -9.86 9.48
C ASP A 26 -9.66 -8.44 9.99
N TRP A 27 -10.76 -8.18 10.70
CA TRP A 27 -11.05 -6.87 11.23
C TRP A 27 -10.06 -6.42 12.31
N GLN A 28 -9.55 -7.37 13.12
CA GLN A 28 -8.53 -7.08 14.14
C GLN A 28 -7.20 -6.71 13.49
N ILE A 29 -6.84 -7.43 12.43
CA ILE A 29 -5.63 -7.15 11.62
C ILE A 29 -5.74 -5.76 11.00
N ALA A 30 -6.90 -5.42 10.43
CA ALA A 30 -7.15 -4.12 9.82
C ALA A 30 -7.05 -2.98 10.84
N GLU A 31 -7.64 -3.14 12.02
CA GLU A 31 -7.55 -2.12 13.09
C GLU A 31 -6.11 -1.87 13.54
N GLU A 32 -5.34 -2.93 13.70
CA GLU A 32 -3.94 -2.78 14.10
C GLU A 32 -3.10 -2.12 13.01
N ALA A 33 -3.31 -2.51 11.75
CA ALA A 33 -2.63 -1.89 10.61
C ALA A 33 -2.96 -0.40 10.47
N GLU A 34 -4.19 0.01 10.77
CA GLU A 34 -4.60 1.40 10.71
C GLU A 34 -3.84 2.30 11.70
N LYS A 35 -3.44 1.77 12.85
CA LYS A 35 -2.65 2.51 13.84
C LYS A 35 -1.26 2.91 13.31
N ALA A 36 -0.69 2.08 12.44
CA ALA A 36 0.62 2.30 11.85
C ALA A 36 0.56 2.98 10.48
N LEU A 37 -0.62 3.40 10.03
CA LEU A 37 -0.80 4.02 8.71
C LEU A 37 -0.01 5.32 8.61
N PRO A 38 0.88 5.47 7.60
CA PRO A 38 1.62 6.70 7.40
C PRO A 38 0.70 7.89 7.06
N SER A 39 1.19 9.11 7.30
CA SER A 39 0.47 10.33 6.95
C SER A 39 0.34 10.53 5.44
N VAL A 40 -0.62 11.35 5.02
CA VAL A 40 -0.77 11.76 3.62
C VAL A 40 0.49 12.44 3.10
N ASP A 41 1.14 13.26 3.92
CA ASP A 41 2.39 13.94 3.55
C ASP A 41 3.54 12.96 3.32
N TYR A 42 3.63 11.89 4.09
CA TYR A 42 4.60 10.83 3.87
C TYR A 42 4.44 10.22 2.47
N PHE A 43 3.20 9.87 2.09
CA PHE A 43 2.94 9.30 0.76
C PHE A 43 3.25 10.29 -0.35
N ARG A 44 2.89 11.56 -0.17
CA ARG A 44 3.18 12.63 -1.13
C ARG A 44 4.68 12.75 -1.39
N GLU A 45 5.47 12.83 -0.35
CA GLU A 45 6.93 12.93 -0.45
C GLU A 45 7.56 11.69 -1.05
N LYS A 46 7.13 10.52 -0.61
CA LYS A 46 7.64 9.23 -1.09
C LYS A 46 7.42 9.05 -2.59
N LEU A 47 6.30 9.51 -3.11
CA LEU A 47 5.93 9.41 -4.52
C LEU A 47 6.42 10.61 -5.35
N GLY A 48 7.01 11.62 -4.74
CA GLY A 48 7.47 12.81 -5.43
C GLY A 48 6.33 13.68 -6.00
N LEU A 49 5.18 13.69 -5.32
CA LEU A 49 4.00 14.43 -5.74
C LEU A 49 3.97 15.82 -5.12
N LEU A 50 3.33 16.77 -5.83
CA LEU A 50 3.09 18.11 -5.34
C LEU A 50 1.84 18.14 -4.44
N PRO A 51 1.73 19.12 -3.49
CA PRO A 51 0.56 19.19 -2.61
C PRO A 51 -0.78 19.26 -3.34
N GLU A 52 -0.85 20.00 -4.47
CA GLU A 52 -2.07 20.13 -5.28
C GLU A 52 -2.43 18.88 -6.07
N GLU A 53 -1.54 17.88 -6.12
CA GLU A 53 -1.76 16.60 -6.80
C GLU A 53 -2.37 15.54 -5.88
N ILE A 54 -2.52 15.86 -4.60
CA ILE A 54 -3.13 14.98 -3.61
C ILE A 54 -4.58 15.39 -3.37
N ILE A 55 -5.47 14.39 -3.39
CA ILE A 55 -6.87 14.54 -3.01
C ILE A 55 -7.04 13.84 -1.66
N PRO A 56 -7.32 14.55 -0.57
CA PRO A 56 -7.53 13.93 0.73
C PRO A 56 -8.78 13.02 0.71
N TYR A 57 -8.62 11.82 1.22
CA TYR A 57 -9.70 10.86 1.36
C TYR A 57 -9.61 10.20 2.75
N GLY A 58 -10.11 10.92 3.77
CA GLY A 58 -9.92 10.52 5.15
C GLY A 58 -8.44 10.52 5.52
N LYS A 59 -7.95 9.40 6.03
CA LYS A 59 -6.53 9.22 6.39
C LYS A 59 -5.66 8.75 5.23
N THR A 60 -6.25 8.47 4.08
CA THR A 60 -5.54 7.97 2.91
C THR A 60 -5.58 8.99 1.78
N PRO A 61 -4.54 9.07 0.95
CA PRO A 61 -4.53 9.96 -0.20
C PRO A 61 -5.12 9.30 -1.43
N LYS A 62 -5.74 10.12 -2.28
CA LYS A 62 -5.96 9.83 -3.69
C LYS A 62 -5.09 10.76 -4.51
N ILE A 63 -4.81 10.41 -5.74
CA ILE A 63 -3.95 11.19 -6.64
C ILE A 63 -4.81 11.85 -7.70
N ASP A 64 -4.65 13.18 -7.87
CA ASP A 64 -5.20 13.90 -9.01
C ASP A 64 -4.33 13.59 -10.24
N PHE A 65 -4.67 12.52 -10.92
CA PHE A 65 -3.85 12.01 -12.01
C PHE A 65 -3.78 13.00 -13.19
N ILE A 66 -4.81 13.81 -13.41
CA ILE A 66 -4.82 14.80 -14.49
C ILE A 66 -3.73 15.84 -14.25
N LYS A 67 -3.61 16.35 -13.04
CA LYS A 67 -2.54 17.31 -12.69
C LYS A 67 -1.15 16.68 -12.82
N VAL A 68 -0.98 15.44 -12.35
CA VAL A 68 0.28 14.71 -12.48
C VAL A 68 0.65 14.50 -13.96
N MET A 69 -0.29 14.04 -14.77
CA MET A 69 -0.08 13.80 -16.20
C MET A 69 0.30 15.10 -16.94
N ASN A 70 -0.36 16.21 -16.63
CA ASN A 70 -0.03 17.51 -17.21
C ASN A 70 1.38 17.99 -16.82
N ARG A 71 1.78 17.79 -15.56
CA ARG A 71 3.12 18.17 -15.08
C ARG A 71 4.21 17.33 -15.71
N LEU A 72 3.95 16.04 -15.89
CA LEU A 72 4.94 15.06 -16.36
C LEU A 72 4.84 14.73 -17.85
N LYS A 73 4.06 15.49 -18.62
CA LYS A 73 3.80 15.20 -20.05
C LYS A 73 5.07 15.08 -20.91
N ASP A 74 6.14 15.75 -20.53
CA ASP A 74 7.41 15.73 -21.26
C ASP A 74 8.42 14.73 -20.71
N LYS A 75 8.01 13.93 -19.71
CA LYS A 75 8.83 12.85 -19.14
C LYS A 75 8.53 11.54 -19.85
N PRO A 76 9.52 10.65 -19.97
CA PRO A 76 9.29 9.32 -20.53
C PRO A 76 8.35 8.51 -19.65
N ASP A 77 7.51 7.69 -20.28
CA ASP A 77 6.63 6.79 -19.55
C ASP A 77 7.43 5.67 -18.87
N GLY A 78 6.96 5.27 -17.70
CA GLY A 78 7.45 4.09 -17.03
C GLY A 78 6.88 2.80 -17.64
N LYS A 79 7.19 1.68 -17.03
CA LYS A 79 6.62 0.39 -17.41
C LYS A 79 5.25 0.21 -16.78
N PHE A 80 4.26 -0.09 -17.60
CA PHE A 80 2.90 -0.35 -17.16
C PHE A 80 2.67 -1.84 -17.00
N ILE A 81 2.18 -2.25 -15.82
CA ILE A 81 1.84 -3.65 -15.53
C ILE A 81 0.37 -3.70 -15.12
N GLU A 82 -0.44 -4.43 -15.88
CA GLU A 82 -1.85 -4.62 -15.57
C GLU A 82 -2.09 -5.96 -14.89
N VAL A 83 -2.78 -5.93 -13.75
CA VAL A 83 -3.22 -7.13 -13.04
C VAL A 83 -4.73 -7.19 -13.11
N THR A 84 -5.26 -8.20 -13.80
CA THR A 84 -6.69 -8.32 -14.06
C THR A 84 -7.14 -9.77 -13.99
N ALA A 85 -8.43 -10.01 -14.24
CA ALA A 85 -9.01 -11.35 -14.37
C ALA A 85 -10.01 -11.36 -15.52
N ILE A 86 -10.16 -12.53 -16.13
CA ILE A 86 -11.09 -12.71 -17.26
C ILE A 86 -12.53 -12.59 -16.80
N THR A 87 -12.87 -13.22 -15.65
CA THR A 87 -14.23 -13.26 -15.12
C THR A 87 -14.19 -13.18 -13.60
N PRO A 88 -15.02 -12.32 -12.97
CA PRO A 88 -15.09 -12.30 -11.50
C PRO A 88 -15.72 -13.58 -10.96
N THR A 89 -15.25 -14.01 -9.79
CA THR A 89 -15.79 -15.17 -9.07
C THR A 89 -16.23 -14.76 -7.66
N PRO A 90 -17.15 -15.50 -7.01
CA PRO A 90 -17.59 -15.19 -5.65
C PRO A 90 -16.45 -15.19 -4.60
N PHE A 91 -15.43 -16.00 -4.80
CA PHE A 91 -14.28 -16.09 -3.89
C PHE A 91 -13.14 -15.16 -4.25
N GLY A 92 -13.26 -14.42 -5.33
CA GLY A 92 -12.19 -13.58 -5.87
C GLY A 92 -11.11 -14.38 -6.62
N GLU A 93 -10.29 -13.68 -7.39
CA GLU A 93 -9.22 -14.25 -8.24
C GLU A 93 -7.82 -13.88 -7.75
N GLY A 94 -7.71 -13.11 -6.67
CA GLY A 94 -6.43 -12.70 -6.11
C GLY A 94 -5.78 -11.51 -6.80
N LYS A 95 -6.52 -10.70 -7.55
CA LYS A 95 -5.99 -9.50 -8.24
C LYS A 95 -5.26 -8.56 -7.28
N SER A 96 -5.94 -8.19 -6.18
CA SER A 96 -5.35 -7.28 -5.19
C SER A 96 -4.16 -7.90 -4.47
N THR A 97 -4.24 -9.18 -4.12
CA THR A 97 -3.16 -9.92 -3.46
C THR A 97 -1.91 -9.98 -4.35
N VAL A 98 -2.08 -10.27 -5.63
CA VAL A 98 -0.99 -10.30 -6.62
C VAL A 98 -0.39 -8.91 -6.80
N SER A 99 -1.22 -7.86 -6.89
CA SER A 99 -0.76 -6.48 -7.04
C SER A 99 0.08 -6.04 -5.83
N LEU A 100 -0.35 -6.33 -4.62
CA LEU A 100 0.39 -6.03 -3.40
C LEU A 100 1.71 -6.80 -3.34
N GLY A 101 1.69 -8.09 -3.64
CA GLY A 101 2.89 -8.91 -3.69
C GLY A 101 3.90 -8.43 -4.72
N LEU A 102 3.42 -7.96 -5.88
CA LEU A 102 4.27 -7.41 -6.93
C LEU A 102 4.93 -6.09 -6.48
N ILE A 103 4.19 -5.21 -5.82
CA ILE A 103 4.74 -3.95 -5.29
C ILE A 103 5.83 -4.25 -4.26
N GLU A 104 5.60 -5.16 -3.32
CA GLU A 104 6.59 -5.56 -2.33
C GLU A 104 7.82 -6.20 -2.98
N GLY A 105 7.60 -7.11 -3.93
CA GLY A 105 8.67 -7.80 -4.64
C GLY A 105 9.56 -6.86 -5.45
N LEU A 106 8.98 -5.90 -6.15
CA LEU A 106 9.72 -4.91 -6.94
C LEU A 106 10.43 -3.88 -6.06
N GLY A 107 9.90 -3.58 -4.88
CA GLY A 107 10.52 -2.66 -3.94
C GLY A 107 11.68 -3.26 -3.14
N LYS A 108 11.73 -4.58 -3.02
CA LYS A 108 12.71 -5.27 -2.18
C LYS A 108 14.18 -5.14 -2.61
N PRO A 109 14.50 -5.13 -3.90
CA PRO A 109 15.90 -4.98 -4.34
C PRO A 109 16.52 -3.62 -4.00
N GLY A 110 15.74 -2.69 -3.51
CA GLY A 110 16.18 -1.39 -3.05
C GLY A 110 16.26 -0.38 -4.11
#